data_da10a4b04db556f1b09d2adcbac9f6d1
#
_entry.id   da10a4b04db556f1b09d2adcbac9f6d1
#
_cell.length_a   1.000
_cell.length_b   1.000
_cell.length_c   1.000
_cell.angle_alpha   90.00
_cell.angle_beta   90.00
_cell.angle_gamma   90.00
#
_symmetry.space_group_name_H-M   'P 1'
#
loop_
_entity.id
_entity.type
_entity.pdbx_description
1 polymer ?
#
loop_
_entity_poly.entity_id
_entity_poly.type
_entity_poly.pdbx_seq_one_letter_code
_entity_poly.pdbx_strand_id
1 'polypeptide(L)'
;ELIEKIVSANEIFNGKVININFPDINEEEFKGVIATGLSKRGIPAKPIRIDNQDSKDLYTYRYNLSGEPLKDAFMTDAEAIKTGYVSVSVLDYSLSSSSFIKDISKMLDE
;
A
#
# COMPACT_ATOMS: atom_id res chain seq x y z
N GLU A 1 -12.31 15.35 12.34
CA GLU A 1 -11.15 15.68 13.16
C GLU A 1 -9.80 15.34 12.47
N LEU A 2 -9.51 14.07 12.04
CA LEU A 2 -8.25 13.75 11.37
C LEU A 2 -8.09 14.48 10.03
N ILE A 3 -9.13 14.45 9.19
CA ILE A 3 -9.12 15.11 7.88
C ILE A 3 -8.99 16.63 8.04
N GLU A 4 -9.65 17.23 9.00
CA GLU A 4 -9.53 18.65 9.29
C GLU A 4 -8.10 19.06 9.68
N LYS A 5 -7.44 18.24 10.50
CA LYS A 5 -6.02 18.45 10.85
C LYS A 5 -5.12 18.38 9.61
N ILE A 6 -5.34 17.41 8.73
CA ILE A 6 -4.57 17.24 7.49
C ILE A 6 -4.79 18.44 6.56
N VAL A 7 -6.05 18.84 6.36
CA VAL A 7 -6.39 19.99 5.49
C VAL A 7 -5.81 21.30 6.04
N SER A 8 -5.82 21.47 7.37
CA SER A 8 -5.23 22.67 8.02
C SER A 8 -3.70 22.72 7.89
N ALA A 9 -3.06 21.58 7.67
CA ALA A 9 -1.61 21.46 7.48
C ALA A 9 -1.21 21.42 5.99
N ASN A 10 -1.97 22.06 5.10
CA ASN A 10 -1.83 21.96 3.65
C ASN A 10 -0.43 22.34 3.13
N GLU A 11 0.28 23.24 3.80
CA GLU A 11 1.65 23.62 3.43
C GLU A 11 2.63 22.43 3.48
N ILE A 12 2.43 21.52 4.45
CA ILE A 12 3.26 20.32 4.62
C ILE A 12 2.96 19.30 3.51
N PHE A 13 1.69 19.23 3.06
CA PHE A 13 1.22 18.20 2.15
C PHE A 13 1.00 18.70 0.73
N ASN A 14 1.39 19.93 0.41
CA ASN A 14 1.21 20.50 -0.91
C ASN A 14 1.90 19.65 -1.98
N GLY A 15 1.15 19.27 -3.01
CA GLY A 15 1.62 18.40 -4.10
C GLY A 15 1.86 16.94 -3.68
N LYS A 16 1.28 16.50 -2.57
CA LYS A 16 1.34 15.11 -2.10
C LYS A 16 -0.02 14.43 -2.15
N VAL A 17 0.01 13.12 -2.16
CA VAL A 17 -1.18 12.28 -1.97
C VAL A 17 -1.16 11.74 -0.54
N ILE A 18 -2.27 11.89 0.17
CA ILE A 18 -2.42 11.34 1.50
C ILE A 18 -3.24 10.05 1.41
N ASN A 19 -2.63 8.95 1.81
CA ASN A 19 -3.27 7.66 1.90
C ASN A 19 -3.61 7.36 3.36
N ILE A 20 -4.89 7.11 3.65
CA ILE A 20 -5.37 6.83 4.99
C ILE A 20 -6.07 5.47 4.98
N ASN A 21 -5.62 4.56 5.84
CA ASN A 21 -6.24 3.25 6.02
C ASN A 21 -6.74 3.12 7.45
N PHE A 22 -7.99 2.67 7.58
CA PHE A 22 -8.62 2.39 8.88
C PHE A 22 -8.64 0.89 9.13
N PRO A 23 -8.30 0.42 10.35
CA PRO A 23 -8.48 -0.98 10.72
C PRO A 23 -9.97 -1.31 10.82
N ASP A 24 -10.36 -2.52 10.42
CA ASP A 24 -11.72 -3.05 10.58
C ASP A 24 -11.87 -3.67 11.99
N ILE A 25 -12.02 -2.81 12.99
CA ILE A 25 -12.13 -3.15 14.41
C ILE A 25 -13.17 -2.27 15.09
N ASN A 26 -13.61 -2.66 16.28
CA ASN A 26 -14.49 -1.83 17.09
C ASN A 26 -13.78 -0.57 17.59
N GLU A 27 -14.55 0.49 17.85
CA GLU A 27 -14.02 1.79 18.30
C GLU A 27 -13.19 1.67 19.60
N GLU A 28 -13.58 0.77 20.49
CA GLU A 28 -12.91 0.52 21.77
C GLU A 28 -11.52 -0.12 21.62
N GLU A 29 -11.28 -0.81 20.49
CA GLU A 29 -10.00 -1.46 20.18
C GLU A 29 -9.03 -0.52 19.44
N PHE A 30 -9.50 0.65 19.08
CA PHE A 30 -8.75 1.64 18.33
C PHE A 30 -7.64 2.27 19.17
N LYS A 31 -6.40 2.17 18.68
CA LYS A 31 -5.20 2.61 19.42
C LYS A 31 -4.72 4.00 19.06
N GLY A 32 -5.26 4.60 18.00
CA GLY A 32 -4.89 5.94 17.56
C GLY A 32 -4.45 6.00 16.10
N VAL A 33 -3.78 7.09 15.74
CA VAL A 33 -3.32 7.40 14.38
C VAL A 33 -1.80 7.42 14.34
N ILE A 34 -1.20 6.80 13.34
CA ILE A 34 0.26 6.75 13.19
C ILE A 34 0.70 7.03 11.75
N ALA A 35 1.80 7.74 11.60
CA ALA A 35 2.44 7.92 10.29
C ALA A 35 3.16 6.64 9.85
N THR A 36 2.97 6.24 8.60
CA THR A 36 3.49 4.97 8.07
C THR A 36 4.10 5.13 6.69
N GLY A 37 4.97 4.19 6.34
CA GLY A 37 5.32 3.93 4.95
C GLY A 37 4.38 2.90 4.33
N LEU A 38 4.37 2.80 2.99
CA LEU A 38 3.65 1.73 2.31
C LEU A 38 4.37 0.39 2.51
N SER A 39 3.61 -0.65 2.81
CA SER A 39 4.15 -2.00 2.91
C SER A 39 4.51 -2.56 1.53
N LYS A 40 5.66 -3.17 1.45
CA LYS A 40 6.01 -4.05 0.34
C LYS A 40 5.43 -5.44 0.60
N ARG A 41 4.96 -6.08 -0.44
CA ARG A 41 4.43 -7.44 -0.35
C ARG A 41 5.49 -8.45 -0.81
N GLY A 42 5.52 -9.58 -0.13
CA GLY A 42 6.32 -10.73 -0.54
C GLY A 42 5.74 -11.44 -1.75
N ILE A 43 6.31 -12.57 -2.10
CA ILE A 43 5.89 -13.38 -3.25
C ILE A 43 4.45 -13.87 -3.00
N PRO A 44 3.50 -13.63 -3.91
CA PRO A 44 2.14 -14.13 -3.77
C PRO A 44 2.11 -15.66 -3.90
N ALA A 45 1.19 -16.29 -3.20
CA ALA A 45 0.95 -17.71 -3.38
C ALA A 45 0.41 -17.99 -4.79
N LYS A 46 0.70 -19.20 -5.30
CA LYS A 46 0.21 -19.61 -6.62
C LYS A 46 -1.33 -19.64 -6.66
N PRO A 47 -1.95 -19.29 -7.79
CA PRO A 47 -3.38 -19.43 -7.96
C PRO A 47 -3.81 -20.88 -7.71
N ILE A 48 -4.95 -21.05 -7.04
CA ILE A 48 -5.54 -22.37 -6.81
C ILE A 48 -6.65 -22.56 -7.82
N ARG A 49 -6.57 -23.65 -8.58
CA ARG A 49 -7.65 -24.06 -9.47
C ARG A 49 -8.80 -24.64 -8.63
N ILE A 50 -10.00 -24.15 -8.90
CA ILE A 50 -11.23 -24.66 -8.31
C ILE A 50 -11.97 -25.39 -9.44
N ASP A 51 -12.19 -26.69 -9.29
CA ASP A 51 -12.94 -27.46 -10.26
C ASP A 51 -14.44 -27.16 -10.09
N ASN A 52 -15.05 -26.65 -11.16
CA ASN A 52 -16.50 -26.50 -11.23
C ASN A 52 -17.12 -27.86 -11.58
N GLN A 53 -17.96 -28.38 -10.69
CA GLN A 53 -18.62 -29.67 -10.88
C GLN A 53 -19.62 -29.68 -12.06
N ASP A 54 -20.09 -28.50 -12.48
CA ASP A 54 -21.17 -28.33 -13.46
C ASP A 54 -20.69 -28.08 -14.90
N SER A 55 -19.39 -27.93 -15.14
CA SER A 55 -18.86 -27.62 -16.46
C SER A 55 -17.47 -28.24 -16.65
N LYS A 56 -17.34 -29.12 -17.65
CA LYS A 56 -16.07 -29.80 -17.97
C LYS A 56 -15.04 -28.91 -18.65
N ASP A 57 -15.45 -27.76 -19.18
CA ASP A 57 -14.62 -26.89 -20.02
C ASP A 57 -14.30 -25.51 -19.38
N LEU A 58 -14.83 -25.22 -18.17
CA LEU A 58 -14.60 -23.98 -17.47
C LEU A 58 -13.81 -24.21 -16.19
N TYR A 59 -12.65 -23.55 -16.08
CA TYR A 59 -11.81 -23.57 -14.90
C TYR A 59 -11.91 -22.23 -14.15
N THR A 60 -12.20 -22.29 -12.87
CA THR A 60 -12.15 -21.12 -11.98
C THR A 60 -10.83 -21.13 -11.22
N TYR A 61 -10.13 -20.00 -11.21
CA TYR A 61 -8.93 -19.83 -10.42
C TYR A 61 -9.19 -18.86 -9.28
N ARG A 62 -8.86 -19.25 -8.07
CA ARG A 62 -8.79 -18.35 -6.93
C ARG A 62 -7.38 -17.81 -6.84
N TYR A 63 -7.25 -16.51 -6.98
CA TYR A 63 -6.00 -15.83 -6.69
C TYR A 63 -5.94 -15.55 -5.19
N ASN A 64 -4.87 -15.99 -4.55
CA ASN A 64 -4.60 -15.61 -3.19
C ASN A 64 -4.18 -14.15 -3.15
N LEU A 65 -4.44 -13.51 -2.01
CA LEU A 65 -3.94 -12.17 -1.76
C LEU A 65 -2.42 -12.12 -1.95
N SER A 66 -1.91 -10.95 -2.29
CA SER A 66 -0.45 -10.68 -2.32
C SER A 66 0.22 -11.26 -1.07
N GLY A 67 1.45 -11.73 -1.19
CA GLY A 67 2.20 -12.33 -0.09
C GLY A 67 2.23 -11.48 1.18
N GLU A 68 2.66 -12.07 2.28
CA GLU A 68 2.77 -11.38 3.57
C GLU A 68 3.55 -10.06 3.46
N PRO A 69 3.15 -9.02 4.21
CA PRO A 69 3.89 -7.77 4.26
C PRO A 69 5.33 -8.01 4.71
N LEU A 70 6.28 -7.41 4.00
CA LEU A 70 7.68 -7.41 4.41
C LEU A 70 7.89 -6.38 5.52
N LYS A 71 8.74 -6.71 6.48
CA LYS A 71 9.16 -5.74 7.50
C LYS A 71 10.04 -4.66 6.88
N ASP A 72 9.88 -3.44 7.35
CA ASP A 72 10.69 -2.28 6.97
C ASP A 72 11.30 -1.61 8.21
N ALA A 73 12.15 -0.61 8.00
CA ALA A 73 12.77 0.17 9.07
C ALA A 73 11.75 1.02 9.86
N PHE A 74 10.59 1.32 9.24
CA PHE A 74 9.50 2.06 9.88
C PHE A 74 8.24 1.22 9.93
N MET A 75 7.29 1.63 10.77
CA MET A 75 5.95 1.06 10.77
C MET A 75 5.33 1.16 9.38
N THR A 76 4.87 0.04 8.84
CA THR A 76 4.17 0.01 7.56
C THR A 76 2.66 0.16 7.75
N ASP A 77 1.96 0.56 6.70
CA ASP A 77 0.49 0.66 6.69
C ASP A 77 -0.17 -0.67 7.07
N ALA A 78 0.31 -1.78 6.51
CA ALA A 78 -0.21 -3.11 6.82
C ALA A 78 0.02 -3.51 8.29
N GLU A 79 1.16 -3.17 8.87
CA GLU A 79 1.47 -3.45 10.26
C GLU A 79 0.65 -2.57 11.21
N ALA A 80 0.46 -1.29 10.89
CA ALA A 80 -0.39 -0.39 11.64
C ALA A 80 -1.84 -0.90 11.71
N ILE A 81 -2.43 -1.26 10.57
CA ILE A 81 -3.79 -1.82 10.50
C ILE A 81 -3.91 -3.11 11.32
N LYS A 82 -2.95 -4.02 11.17
CA LYS A 82 -2.93 -5.29 11.92
C LYS A 82 -2.86 -5.08 13.43
N THR A 83 -2.25 -3.99 13.87
CA THR A 83 -2.06 -3.69 15.29
C THR A 83 -3.08 -2.72 15.86
N GLY A 84 -4.09 -2.31 15.09
CA GLY A 84 -5.23 -1.49 15.55
C GLY A 84 -5.02 0.02 15.46
N TYR A 85 -4.10 0.47 14.61
CA TYR A 85 -3.89 1.90 14.34
C TYR A 85 -4.47 2.30 12.98
N VAL A 86 -4.94 3.54 12.88
CA VAL A 86 -5.13 4.20 11.59
C VAL A 86 -3.76 4.56 11.02
N SER A 87 -3.51 4.14 9.80
CA SER A 87 -2.30 4.44 9.06
C SER A 87 -2.48 5.71 8.23
N VAL A 88 -1.53 6.60 8.29
CA VAL A 88 -1.46 7.78 7.42
C VAL A 88 -0.11 7.78 6.71
N SER A 89 -0.14 7.63 5.39
CA SER A 89 1.05 7.66 4.54
C SER A 89 1.01 8.85 3.61
N VAL A 90 2.14 9.52 3.43
CA VAL A 90 2.30 10.62 2.48
C VAL A 90 3.06 10.12 1.27
N LEU A 91 2.47 10.27 0.08
CA LEU A 91 2.99 9.72 -1.16
C LEU A 91 3.32 10.81 -2.16
N ASP A 92 4.39 10.62 -2.90
CA ASP A 92 4.65 11.40 -4.10
C ASP A 92 3.73 10.92 -5.24
N TYR A 93 3.12 11.85 -5.96
CA TYR A 93 2.29 11.51 -7.11
C TYR A 93 3.10 11.25 -8.38
N SER A 94 4.35 11.73 -8.44
CA SER A 94 5.23 11.53 -9.59
C SER A 94 5.96 10.19 -9.50
N LEU A 95 5.72 9.34 -10.49
CA LEU A 95 6.43 8.07 -10.65
C LEU A 95 7.73 8.21 -11.45
N SER A 96 8.00 9.40 -12.00
CA SER A 96 9.23 9.67 -12.76
C SER A 96 10.41 9.83 -11.83
N SER A 97 11.48 9.11 -12.12
CA SER A 97 12.77 9.24 -11.42
C SER A 97 13.70 10.17 -12.18
N SER A 98 13.63 11.47 -11.88
CA SER A 98 14.44 12.49 -12.55
C SER A 98 15.95 12.30 -12.35
N SER A 99 16.37 11.64 -11.26
CA SER A 99 17.77 11.34 -10.98
C SER A 99 18.41 10.40 -12.02
N PHE A 100 17.63 9.52 -12.64
CA PHE A 100 18.12 8.56 -13.63
C PHE A 100 18.01 9.03 -15.09
N ILE A 101 17.38 10.17 -15.35
CA ILE A 101 17.16 10.66 -16.74
C ILE A 101 18.52 10.84 -17.44
N LYS A 102 19.48 11.46 -16.76
CA LYS A 102 20.82 11.70 -17.32
C LYS A 102 21.59 10.41 -17.61
N ASP A 103 21.45 9.42 -16.75
CA ASP A 103 22.14 8.14 -16.90
C ASP A 103 21.56 7.34 -18.06
N ILE A 104 20.22 7.32 -18.19
CA ILE A 104 19.55 6.72 -19.34
C ILE A 104 19.89 7.44 -20.65
N SER A 105 19.89 8.79 -20.66
CA SER A 105 20.31 9.55 -21.85
C SER A 105 21.70 9.16 -22.33
N LYS A 106 22.68 9.11 -21.45
CA LYS A 106 24.04 8.71 -21.81
C LYS A 106 24.10 7.29 -22.38
N MET A 107 23.35 6.36 -21.79
CA MET A 107 23.31 4.97 -22.26
C MET A 107 22.69 4.86 -23.67
N LEU A 108 21.73 5.73 -24.01
CA LEU A 108 21.07 5.73 -25.31
C LEU A 108 21.88 6.43 -26.39
N ASP A 109 22.83 7.30 -26.04
CA ASP A 109 23.69 8.04 -26.95
C ASP A 109 24.98 7.26 -27.32
N GLU A 110 25.24 6.11 -26.69
CA GLU A 110 26.33 5.19 -27.02
C GLU A 110 25.93 4.17 -28.12
#